data_d202ea858829d955712fd2eeb9b581be
#
_entry.id   d202ea858829d955712fd2eeb9b581be
#
_cell.length_a   1.000
_cell.length_b   1.000
_cell.length_c   1.000
_cell.angle_alpha   90.00
_cell.angle_beta   90.00
_cell.angle_gamma   90.00
#
_symmetry.space_group_name_H-M   'P 1'
#
loop_
_entity.id
_entity.type
_entity.pdbx_description
1 polymer ?
#
loop_
_entity_poly.entity_id
_entity_poly.type
_entity_poly.pdbx_seq_one_letter_code
_entity_poly.pdbx_strand_id
1 'polypeptide(L)'
;LAAPDTLESPLMWGGLVAEYLGIRANYVDIVDLGGATAAAMVWRDAAAIKAGICHTVLCITSDLWDVDRFYNNFVHRLSTEAQYELPYGPMGVNSGYAMIARRHMHLYGTTPEQLAKVAVDQRTNACHNPDALYGDKPLTIEDVLNSPLVVDPLHLLEIVRPCSGASAVIVTGRERASDCASKPVYLLG
;
A
#
# COMPACT_ATOMS: atom_id res chain seq x y z
N LEU A 1 -7.14 14.30 -10.89
CA LEU A 1 -5.91 13.70 -10.36
C LEU A 1 -6.12 13.32 -8.90
N ALA A 2 -5.73 12.11 -8.52
CA ALA A 2 -5.62 11.70 -7.13
C ALA A 2 -4.19 11.21 -6.85
N ALA A 3 -3.66 11.57 -5.70
CA ALA A 3 -2.34 11.19 -5.25
C ALA A 3 -2.34 10.85 -3.75
N PRO A 4 -1.43 10.02 -3.27
CA PRO A 4 -1.26 9.80 -1.84
C PRO A 4 -0.61 11.02 -1.20
N ASP A 5 -0.92 11.26 0.06
CA ASP A 5 -0.04 12.06 0.90
C ASP A 5 1.10 11.18 1.41
N THR A 6 2.27 11.74 1.53
CA THR A 6 3.44 11.09 2.10
C THR A 6 4.06 12.01 3.14
N LEU A 7 4.87 11.46 4.04
CA LEU A 7 5.57 12.24 5.06
C LEU A 7 6.45 13.36 4.48
N GLU A 8 6.72 13.31 3.19
CA GLU A 8 7.60 14.24 2.46
C GLU A 8 6.85 15.08 1.43
N SER A 9 5.53 14.92 1.32
CA SER A 9 4.76 15.69 0.34
C SER A 9 4.84 17.18 0.65
N PRO A 10 5.22 18.03 -0.32
CA PRO A 10 5.17 19.45 -0.14
C PRO A 10 3.72 19.93 -0.04
N LEU A 11 3.53 21.13 0.51
CA LEU A 11 2.23 21.77 0.49
C LEU A 11 1.66 21.82 -0.93
N MET A 12 0.35 21.58 -1.07
CA MET A 12 -0.36 21.59 -2.35
C MET A 12 0.10 20.51 -3.32
N TRP A 13 0.60 19.39 -2.78
CA TRP A 13 1.20 18.30 -3.55
C TRP A 13 0.41 17.90 -4.79
N GLY A 14 -0.89 17.67 -4.69
CA GLY A 14 -1.71 17.28 -5.83
C GLY A 14 -1.76 18.35 -6.95
N GLY A 15 -1.74 19.63 -6.59
CA GLY A 15 -1.63 20.74 -7.55
C GLY A 15 -0.29 20.74 -8.26
N LEU A 16 0.80 20.56 -7.52
CA LEU A 16 2.16 20.48 -8.08
C LEU A 16 2.32 19.31 -9.04
N VAL A 17 1.76 18.15 -8.70
CA VAL A 17 1.78 16.98 -9.59
C VAL A 17 0.96 17.21 -10.85
N ALA A 18 -0.21 17.84 -10.75
CA ALA A 18 -1.01 18.20 -11.91
C ALA A 18 -0.27 19.17 -12.84
N GLU A 19 0.40 20.17 -12.28
CA GLU A 19 1.22 21.12 -13.02
C GLU A 19 2.40 20.44 -13.70
N TYR A 20 3.14 19.60 -12.99
CA TYR A 20 4.27 18.84 -13.52
C TYR A 20 3.86 17.94 -14.69
N LEU A 21 2.71 17.31 -14.61
CA LEU A 21 2.17 16.45 -15.67
C LEU A 21 1.46 17.23 -16.78
N GLY A 22 1.35 18.57 -16.68
CA GLY A 22 0.64 19.39 -17.65
C GLY A 22 -0.88 19.17 -17.67
N ILE A 23 -1.44 18.65 -16.59
CA ILE A 23 -2.87 18.35 -16.49
C ILE A 23 -3.62 19.58 -15.98
N ARG A 24 -4.59 20.07 -16.75
CA ARG A 24 -5.55 21.07 -16.27
C ARG A 24 -6.65 20.39 -15.47
N ALA A 25 -6.37 20.14 -14.20
CA ALA A 25 -7.28 19.42 -13.32
C ALA A 25 -8.41 20.34 -12.82
N ASN A 26 -9.66 19.91 -12.95
CA ASN A 26 -10.83 20.50 -12.27
C ASN A 26 -11.15 19.77 -10.95
N TYR A 27 -10.51 18.66 -10.70
CA TYR A 27 -10.60 17.88 -9.46
C TYR A 27 -9.22 17.37 -9.07
N VAL A 28 -8.84 17.63 -7.85
CA VAL A 28 -7.59 17.15 -7.24
C VAL A 28 -7.92 16.64 -5.85
N ASP A 29 -7.52 15.42 -5.53
CA ASP A 29 -7.71 14.80 -4.23
C ASP A 29 -6.37 14.27 -3.68
N ILE A 30 -6.17 14.43 -2.39
CA ILE A 30 -5.05 13.86 -1.65
C ILE A 30 -5.62 12.91 -0.62
N VAL A 31 -5.16 11.67 -0.65
CA VAL A 31 -5.65 10.60 0.20
C VAL A 31 -4.51 10.01 1.01
N ASP A 32 -4.67 9.97 2.32
CA ASP A 32 -3.77 9.25 3.22
C ASP A 32 -4.58 8.34 4.16
N LEU A 33 -4.48 7.06 3.92
CA LEU A 33 -5.02 5.98 4.75
C LEU A 33 -3.98 4.87 4.92
N GLY A 34 -2.71 5.22 4.93
CA GLY A 34 -1.61 4.27 5.01
C GLY A 34 -1.69 3.22 3.89
N GLY A 35 -1.55 1.94 4.21
CA GLY A 35 -1.59 0.86 3.22
C GLY A 35 -2.91 0.70 2.45
N ALA A 36 -4.01 1.30 2.92
CA ALA A 36 -5.30 1.30 2.24
C ALA A 36 -5.48 2.44 1.23
N THR A 37 -4.51 3.35 1.12
CA THR A 37 -4.60 4.58 0.31
C THR A 37 -4.96 4.30 -1.14
N ALA A 38 -4.33 3.34 -1.80
CA ALA A 38 -4.57 3.05 -3.21
C ALA A 38 -6.03 2.62 -3.47
N ALA A 39 -6.58 1.75 -2.63
CA ALA A 39 -7.98 1.32 -2.73
C ALA A 39 -8.94 2.47 -2.43
N ALA A 40 -8.63 3.29 -1.43
CA ALA A 40 -9.43 4.46 -1.07
C ALA A 40 -9.45 5.53 -2.15
N MET A 41 -8.34 5.78 -2.85
CA MET A 41 -8.31 6.68 -4.01
C MET A 41 -9.29 6.22 -5.08
N VAL A 42 -9.21 4.96 -5.50
CA VAL A 42 -10.11 4.42 -6.54
C VAL A 42 -11.57 4.56 -6.14
N TRP A 43 -11.91 4.27 -4.89
CA TRP A 43 -13.27 4.37 -4.38
C TRP A 43 -13.77 5.83 -4.34
N ARG A 44 -12.96 6.77 -3.83
CA ARG A 44 -13.30 8.20 -3.76
C ARG A 44 -13.47 8.81 -5.14
N ASP A 45 -12.59 8.45 -6.06
CA ASP A 45 -12.63 8.95 -7.43
C ASP A 45 -13.84 8.41 -8.21
N ALA A 46 -14.19 7.15 -7.99
CA ALA A 46 -15.43 6.60 -8.53
C ALA A 46 -16.66 7.35 -7.98
N ALA A 47 -16.65 7.71 -6.70
CA ALA A 47 -17.72 8.52 -6.10
C ALA A 47 -17.76 9.94 -6.70
N ALA A 48 -16.61 10.60 -6.92
CA ALA A 48 -16.53 11.92 -7.54
C ALA A 48 -17.05 11.91 -8.98
N ILE A 49 -16.71 10.86 -9.75
CA ILE A 49 -17.23 10.66 -11.11
C ILE A 49 -18.74 10.45 -11.08
N LYS A 50 -19.24 9.60 -10.19
CA LYS A 50 -20.68 9.34 -10.02
C LYS A 50 -21.45 10.60 -9.63
N ALA A 51 -20.84 11.47 -8.84
CA ALA A 51 -21.40 12.77 -8.44
C ALA A 51 -21.32 13.84 -9.56
N GLY A 52 -20.71 13.55 -10.71
CA GLY A 52 -20.58 14.48 -11.83
C GLY A 52 -19.53 15.59 -11.59
N ILE A 53 -18.66 15.46 -10.57
CA ILE A 53 -17.60 16.44 -10.28
C ILE A 53 -16.53 16.41 -11.38
N CYS A 54 -16.22 15.22 -11.87
CA CYS A 54 -15.28 14.97 -12.95
C CYS A 54 -15.72 13.75 -13.77
N HIS A 55 -15.04 13.49 -14.88
CA HIS A 55 -15.37 12.35 -15.76
C HIS A 55 -14.29 11.29 -15.78
N THR A 56 -13.07 11.68 -15.51
CA THR A 56 -11.90 10.79 -15.52
C THR A 56 -10.89 11.29 -14.50
N VAL A 57 -10.34 10.39 -13.72
CA VAL A 57 -9.32 10.69 -12.73
C VAL A 57 -8.09 9.82 -12.98
N LEU A 58 -6.93 10.43 -12.96
CA LEU A 58 -5.64 9.73 -12.90
C LEU A 58 -5.26 9.56 -11.43
N CYS A 59 -5.30 8.34 -10.93
CA CYS A 59 -4.78 7.95 -9.62
C CYS A 59 -3.32 7.57 -9.79
N ILE A 60 -2.43 8.19 -9.05
CA ILE A 60 -1.00 7.85 -9.06
C ILE A 60 -0.55 7.50 -7.66
N THR A 61 0.38 6.56 -7.59
CA THR A 61 1.15 6.29 -6.38
C THR A 61 2.62 6.19 -6.79
N SER A 62 3.48 6.86 -6.06
CA SER A 62 4.92 6.74 -6.27
C SER A 62 5.64 7.00 -4.95
N ASP A 63 6.68 6.23 -4.71
CA ASP A 63 7.55 6.44 -3.57
C ASP A 63 8.99 6.09 -3.95
N LEU A 64 9.92 6.82 -3.37
CA LEU A 64 11.33 6.54 -3.42
C LEU A 64 11.79 6.14 -2.03
N TRP A 65 12.11 4.86 -1.88
CA TRP A 65 12.53 4.34 -0.58
C TRP A 65 13.93 4.85 -0.23
N ASP A 66 13.99 5.61 0.85
CA ASP A 66 15.21 6.07 1.50
C ASP A 66 15.17 5.64 2.97
N VAL A 67 16.10 4.75 3.35
CA VAL A 67 16.13 4.17 4.70
C VAL A 67 16.37 5.23 5.77
N ASP A 68 17.29 6.15 5.54
CA ASP A 68 17.66 7.18 6.53
C ASP A 68 16.51 8.16 6.73
N ARG A 69 15.87 8.55 5.64
CA ARG A 69 14.69 9.41 5.66
C ARG A 69 13.49 8.76 6.33
N PHE A 70 13.24 7.49 6.05
CA PHE A 70 12.15 6.75 6.66
C PHE A 70 12.26 6.74 8.18
N TYR A 71 13.41 6.34 8.73
CA TYR A 71 13.61 6.30 10.18
C TYR A 71 13.54 7.68 10.84
N ASN A 72 14.02 8.72 10.19
CA ASN A 72 13.97 10.09 10.73
C ASN A 72 12.56 10.69 10.73
N ASN A 73 11.72 10.33 9.77
CA ASN A 73 10.37 10.87 9.60
C ASN A 73 9.27 9.98 10.16
N PHE A 74 9.56 8.69 10.41
CA PHE A 74 8.57 7.70 10.82
C PHE A 74 7.89 8.02 12.16
N VAL A 75 8.60 8.69 13.07
CA VAL A 75 8.08 9.05 14.38
C VAL A 75 7.86 10.55 14.45
N HIS A 76 6.72 11.01 14.02
CA HIS A 76 6.32 12.39 14.29
C HIS A 76 6.07 12.56 15.80
N ARG A 77 6.78 13.49 16.44
CA ARG A 77 6.74 13.69 17.90
C ARG A 77 5.35 13.93 18.49
N LEU A 78 4.39 14.32 17.66
CA LEU A 78 3.01 14.59 18.06
C LEU A 78 2.05 13.45 17.68
N SER A 79 2.54 12.34 17.08
CA SER A 79 1.69 11.21 16.79
C SER A 79 1.33 10.44 18.06
N THR A 80 0.20 9.74 18.01
CA THR A 80 -0.25 8.84 19.09
C THR A 80 0.77 7.74 19.33
N GLU A 81 1.33 7.21 18.25
CA GLU A 81 2.36 6.17 18.31
C GLU A 81 3.61 6.65 19.08
N ALA A 82 4.07 7.87 18.79
CA ALA A 82 5.24 8.43 19.48
C ALA A 82 4.99 8.67 20.95
N GLN A 83 3.77 9.02 21.34
CA GLN A 83 3.44 9.37 22.71
C GLN A 83 3.05 8.17 23.57
N TYR A 84 2.34 7.19 23.00
CA TYR A 84 1.70 6.11 23.75
C TYR A 84 2.21 4.71 23.43
N GLU A 85 2.85 4.49 22.28
CA GLU A 85 3.36 3.18 21.88
C GLU A 85 4.88 3.10 21.96
N LEU A 86 5.60 4.04 21.34
CA LEU A 86 7.04 4.05 21.29
C LEU A 86 7.75 3.95 22.68
N PRO A 87 7.23 4.57 23.77
CA PRO A 87 7.82 4.41 25.10
C PRO A 87 7.86 2.96 25.61
N TYR A 88 7.02 2.08 25.05
CA TYR A 88 6.98 0.66 25.40
C TYR A 88 7.79 -0.23 24.44
N GLY A 89 8.48 0.37 23.46
CA GLY A 89 9.37 -0.32 22.54
C GLY A 89 8.81 -0.70 21.17
N PRO A 90 7.48 -0.81 20.91
CA PRO A 90 6.99 -1.09 19.57
C PRO A 90 7.47 -0.03 18.58
N MET A 91 7.96 -0.50 17.43
CA MET A 91 8.37 0.38 16.34
C MET A 91 7.65 0.00 15.06
N GLY A 92 6.80 0.91 14.60
CA GLY A 92 6.11 0.79 13.34
C GLY A 92 5.01 -0.27 13.29
N VAL A 93 4.41 -0.39 12.14
CA VAL A 93 3.20 -1.19 11.91
C VAL A 93 3.37 -2.68 12.18
N ASN A 94 4.57 -3.22 11.96
CA ASN A 94 4.83 -4.65 12.16
C ASN A 94 4.59 -5.10 13.61
N SER A 95 4.90 -4.25 14.60
CA SER A 95 4.66 -4.55 16.02
C SER A 95 3.16 -4.68 16.32
N GLY A 96 2.35 -3.76 15.79
CA GLY A 96 0.90 -3.82 15.94
C GLY A 96 0.31 -5.08 15.29
N TYR A 97 0.73 -5.41 14.07
CA TYR A 97 0.29 -6.63 13.39
C TYR A 97 0.75 -7.91 14.10
N ALA A 98 1.96 -7.91 14.67
CA ALA A 98 2.44 -9.05 15.46
C ALA A 98 1.58 -9.30 16.70
N MET A 99 1.18 -8.26 17.41
CA MET A 99 0.26 -8.38 18.54
C MET A 99 -1.12 -8.91 18.11
N ILE A 100 -1.64 -8.45 16.99
CA ILE A 100 -2.89 -8.97 16.41
C ILE A 100 -2.74 -10.45 16.03
N ALA A 101 -1.65 -10.81 15.36
CA ALA A 101 -1.36 -12.19 14.98
C ALA A 101 -1.28 -13.10 16.23
N ARG A 102 -0.56 -12.69 17.26
CA ARG A 102 -0.49 -13.42 18.54
C ARG A 102 -1.88 -13.60 19.19
N ARG A 103 -2.69 -12.55 19.18
CA ARG A 103 -4.06 -12.64 19.69
C ARG A 103 -4.91 -13.62 18.91
N HIS A 104 -4.77 -13.59 17.57
CA HIS A 104 -5.48 -14.52 16.69
C HIS A 104 -5.03 -15.97 16.90
N MET A 105 -3.73 -16.21 17.02
CA MET A 105 -3.19 -17.53 17.35
C MET A 105 -3.73 -18.06 18.69
N HIS A 106 -3.80 -17.19 19.71
CA HIS A 106 -4.32 -17.57 21.01
C HIS A 106 -5.83 -17.92 20.97
N LEU A 107 -6.64 -17.14 20.25
CA LEU A 107 -8.08 -17.31 20.22
C LEU A 107 -8.54 -18.44 19.29
N TYR A 108 -7.85 -18.65 18.18
CA TYR A 108 -8.31 -19.52 17.09
C TYR A 108 -7.36 -20.67 16.78
N GLY A 109 -6.24 -20.77 17.48
CA GLY A 109 -5.27 -21.84 17.25
C GLY A 109 -4.53 -21.72 15.92
N THR A 110 -4.46 -20.53 15.31
CA THR A 110 -3.71 -20.30 14.07
C THR A 110 -2.24 -20.62 14.27
N THR A 111 -1.66 -21.37 13.33
CA THR A 111 -0.27 -21.82 13.42
C THR A 111 0.67 -20.92 12.62
N PRO A 112 1.99 -20.94 12.91
CA PRO A 112 2.99 -20.22 12.10
C PRO A 112 2.96 -20.63 10.62
N GLU A 113 2.72 -21.90 10.33
CA GLU A 113 2.64 -22.41 8.96
C GLU A 113 1.47 -21.82 8.17
N GLN A 114 0.36 -21.55 8.86
CA GLN A 114 -0.81 -20.89 8.25
C GLN A 114 -0.51 -19.43 7.91
N LEU A 115 0.24 -18.73 8.75
CA LEU A 115 0.71 -17.36 8.44
C LEU A 115 1.71 -17.39 7.27
N ALA A 116 2.71 -18.27 7.34
CA ALA A 116 3.72 -18.46 6.30
C ALA A 116 3.10 -18.79 4.93
N LYS A 117 1.99 -19.55 4.94
CA LYS A 117 1.25 -19.92 3.71
C LYS A 117 0.81 -18.69 2.89
N VAL A 118 0.45 -17.59 3.53
CA VAL A 118 0.07 -16.34 2.84
C VAL A 118 1.23 -15.82 2.00
N ALA A 119 2.43 -15.76 2.58
CA ALA A 119 3.63 -15.33 1.87
C ALA A 119 3.98 -16.27 0.69
N VAL A 120 3.85 -17.58 0.90
CA VAL A 120 4.09 -18.59 -0.13
C VAL A 120 3.12 -18.46 -1.29
N ASP A 121 1.83 -18.26 -1.03
CA ASP A 121 0.81 -18.10 -2.07
C ASP A 121 1.03 -16.82 -2.89
N GLN A 122 1.37 -15.72 -2.23
CA GLN A 122 1.73 -14.49 -2.93
C GLN A 122 2.97 -14.67 -3.80
N ARG A 123 3.99 -15.37 -3.31
CA ARG A 123 5.20 -15.68 -4.07
C ARG A 123 4.91 -16.58 -5.27
N THR A 124 4.06 -17.57 -5.10
CA THR A 124 3.62 -18.45 -6.19
C THR A 124 2.95 -17.64 -7.29
N ASN A 125 2.07 -16.70 -6.94
CA ASN A 125 1.46 -15.79 -7.90
C ASN A 125 2.49 -14.86 -8.56
N ALA A 126 3.46 -14.34 -7.80
CA ALA A 126 4.53 -13.52 -8.34
C ALA A 126 5.39 -14.26 -9.37
N CYS A 127 5.63 -15.57 -9.19
CA CYS A 127 6.36 -16.38 -10.15
C CYS A 127 5.67 -16.52 -11.53
N HIS A 128 4.39 -16.18 -11.63
CA HIS A 128 3.67 -16.10 -12.90
C HIS A 128 3.71 -14.71 -13.55
N ASN A 129 4.30 -13.73 -12.88
CA ASN A 129 4.44 -12.36 -13.40
C ASN A 129 5.91 -12.08 -13.72
N PRO A 130 6.28 -11.92 -15.01
CA PRO A 130 7.67 -11.69 -15.41
C PRO A 130 8.24 -10.36 -14.88
N ASP A 131 7.38 -9.40 -14.54
CA ASP A 131 7.79 -8.08 -14.02
C ASP A 131 7.88 -8.06 -12.48
N ALA A 132 7.56 -9.15 -11.79
CA ALA A 132 7.63 -9.21 -10.35
C ALA A 132 9.09 -9.29 -9.86
N LEU A 133 9.41 -8.49 -8.82
CA LEU A 133 10.76 -8.39 -8.25
C LEU A 133 11.36 -9.75 -7.82
N TYR A 134 10.50 -10.69 -7.41
CA TYR A 134 10.89 -12.04 -6.97
C TYR A 134 10.22 -13.13 -7.80
N GLY A 135 9.86 -12.84 -9.04
CA GLY A 135 9.18 -13.78 -9.92
C GLY A 135 10.00 -15.04 -10.27
N ASP A 136 11.32 -14.99 -10.14
CA ASP A 136 12.25 -16.09 -10.37
C ASP A 136 12.63 -16.87 -9.09
N LYS A 137 12.05 -16.51 -7.93
CA LYS A 137 12.47 -17.05 -6.62
C LYS A 137 11.29 -17.71 -5.90
N PRO A 138 10.98 -18.97 -6.18
CA PRO A 138 9.94 -19.68 -5.45
C PRO A 138 10.22 -19.70 -3.94
N LEU A 139 9.18 -19.88 -3.14
CA LEU A 139 9.25 -19.84 -1.70
C LEU A 139 8.48 -21.01 -1.11
N THR A 140 9.02 -21.63 -0.08
CA THR A 140 8.37 -22.69 0.70
C THR A 140 7.99 -22.19 2.09
N ILE A 141 7.10 -22.91 2.77
CA ILE A 141 6.76 -22.62 4.17
C ILE A 141 8.00 -22.72 5.05
N GLU A 142 8.86 -23.70 4.80
CA GLU A 142 10.09 -23.90 5.54
C GLU A 142 11.06 -22.72 5.37
N ASP A 143 11.19 -22.17 4.16
CA ASP A 143 12.00 -20.98 3.93
C ASP A 143 11.51 -19.77 4.74
N VAL A 144 10.20 -19.61 4.84
CA VAL A 144 9.59 -18.53 5.63
C VAL A 144 9.92 -18.70 7.10
N LEU A 145 9.65 -19.89 7.66
CA LEU A 145 9.84 -20.18 9.09
C LEU A 145 11.32 -20.16 9.51
N ASN A 146 12.25 -20.47 8.59
CA ASN A 146 13.69 -20.40 8.82
C ASN A 146 14.28 -19.00 8.60
N SER A 147 13.48 -18.04 8.07
CA SER A 147 13.95 -16.68 7.91
C SER A 147 14.03 -15.95 9.27
N PRO A 148 14.83 -14.88 9.38
CA PRO A 148 14.98 -14.17 10.65
C PRO A 148 13.65 -13.73 11.25
N LEU A 149 13.48 -13.96 12.55
CA LEU A 149 12.35 -13.43 13.30
C LEU A 149 12.53 -11.90 13.46
N VAL A 150 11.59 -11.12 12.97
CA VAL A 150 11.65 -9.65 13.06
C VAL A 150 10.89 -9.16 14.29
N VAL A 151 9.67 -9.61 14.44
CA VAL A 151 8.82 -9.35 15.61
C VAL A 151 7.89 -10.53 15.81
N ASP A 152 8.03 -11.24 16.94
CA ASP A 152 7.28 -12.45 17.21
C ASP A 152 5.75 -12.27 17.07
N PRO A 153 5.04 -13.05 16.22
CA PRO A 153 5.45 -14.27 15.52
C PRO A 153 5.91 -14.06 14.06
N LEU A 154 6.13 -12.84 13.60
CA LEU A 154 6.36 -12.53 12.18
C LEU A 154 7.85 -12.64 11.80
N HIS A 155 8.11 -13.42 10.77
CA HIS A 155 9.42 -13.58 10.17
C HIS A 155 9.65 -12.59 9.02
N LEU A 156 10.90 -12.42 8.61
CA LEU A 156 11.29 -11.46 7.56
C LEU A 156 10.52 -11.63 6.24
N LEU A 157 10.26 -12.88 5.85
CA LEU A 157 9.58 -13.15 4.59
C LEU A 157 8.05 -13.04 4.66
N GLU A 158 7.49 -12.75 5.84
CA GLU A 158 6.06 -12.48 6.05
C GLU A 158 5.73 -10.99 6.05
N ILE A 159 6.73 -10.12 6.13
CA ILE A 159 6.54 -8.67 6.14
C ILE A 159 6.82 -8.04 4.78
N VAL A 160 6.18 -6.90 4.53
CA VAL A 160 6.39 -6.15 3.28
C VAL A 160 7.84 -5.69 3.16
N ARG A 161 8.41 -5.89 1.97
CA ARG A 161 9.71 -5.30 1.64
C ARG A 161 9.51 -3.87 1.15
N PRO A 162 10.12 -2.88 1.81
CA PRO A 162 10.18 -1.54 1.28
C PRO A 162 10.93 -1.51 -0.06
N CYS A 163 10.37 -0.84 -1.04
CA CYS A 163 10.98 -0.69 -2.36
C CYS A 163 10.54 0.62 -3.02
N SER A 164 11.37 1.14 -3.90
CA SER A 164 11.01 2.27 -4.75
C SER A 164 10.15 1.78 -5.91
N GLY A 165 9.13 2.56 -6.26
CA GLY A 165 8.26 2.21 -7.36
C GLY A 165 7.18 3.25 -7.61
N ALA A 166 6.49 3.10 -8.72
CA ALA A 166 5.35 3.92 -9.07
C ALA A 166 4.28 3.10 -9.78
N SER A 167 3.03 3.46 -9.60
CA SER A 167 1.92 2.92 -10.36
C SER A 167 0.89 3.99 -10.67
N ALA A 168 0.12 3.77 -11.73
CA ALA A 168 -0.96 4.66 -12.11
C ALA A 168 -2.17 3.87 -12.60
N VAL A 169 -3.36 4.35 -12.24
CA VAL A 169 -4.64 3.79 -12.66
C VAL A 169 -5.53 4.92 -13.15
N ILE A 170 -6.24 4.70 -14.25
CA ILE A 170 -7.27 5.63 -14.72
C ILE A 170 -8.63 5.11 -14.26
N VAL A 171 -9.35 5.93 -13.51
CA VAL A 171 -10.74 5.71 -13.12
C VAL A 171 -11.63 6.57 -14.01
N THR A 172 -12.64 5.97 -14.64
CA THR A 172 -13.54 6.68 -15.55
C THR A 172 -14.95 6.12 -15.49
N GLY A 173 -15.92 6.87 -15.99
CA GLY A 173 -17.30 6.39 -16.12
C GLY A 173 -17.40 5.22 -17.09
N ARG A 174 -18.39 4.35 -16.86
CA ARG A 174 -18.61 3.14 -17.66
C ARG A 174 -18.79 3.43 -19.16
N GLU A 175 -19.41 4.56 -19.46
CA GLU A 175 -19.67 5.03 -20.83
C GLU A 175 -18.40 5.33 -21.63
N ARG A 176 -17.29 5.60 -20.94
CA ARG A 176 -15.97 5.88 -21.52
C ARG A 176 -15.05 4.67 -21.50
N ALA A 177 -15.43 3.60 -20.85
CA ALA A 177 -14.59 2.42 -20.71
C ALA A 177 -14.21 1.79 -22.04
N SER A 178 -15.09 1.90 -23.05
CA SER A 178 -14.84 1.44 -24.42
C SER A 178 -13.75 2.22 -25.17
N ASP A 179 -13.44 3.43 -24.74
CA ASP A 179 -12.43 4.30 -25.34
C ASP A 179 -11.01 3.95 -24.85
N CYS A 180 -10.92 3.08 -23.84
CA CYS A 180 -9.65 2.67 -23.25
C CYS A 180 -9.03 1.51 -24.02
N ALA A 181 -7.71 1.53 -24.20
CA ALA A 181 -6.98 0.48 -24.90
C ALA A 181 -6.97 -0.86 -24.13
N SER A 182 -7.07 -0.82 -22.81
CA SER A 182 -7.04 -2.00 -21.94
C SER A 182 -8.45 -2.47 -21.61
N LYS A 183 -8.58 -3.79 -21.36
CA LYS A 183 -9.84 -4.36 -20.87
C LYS A 183 -10.21 -3.72 -19.52
N PRO A 184 -11.43 -3.15 -19.39
CA PRO A 184 -11.81 -2.47 -18.16
C PRO A 184 -12.03 -3.44 -17.00
N VAL A 185 -11.67 -2.99 -15.80
CA VAL A 185 -12.02 -3.62 -14.53
C VAL A 185 -13.09 -2.76 -13.86
N TYR A 186 -14.15 -3.39 -13.35
CA TYR A 186 -15.28 -2.68 -12.77
C TYR A 186 -15.25 -2.72 -11.26
N LEU A 187 -15.45 -1.55 -10.63
CA LEU A 187 -15.69 -1.45 -9.20
C LEU A 187 -17.14 -1.87 -8.93
N LEU A 188 -17.33 -2.87 -8.10
CA LEU A 188 -18.66 -3.44 -7.82
C LEU A 188 -19.22 -3.02 -6.46
N GLY A 189 -18.39 -2.47 -5.53
CA GLY A 189 -18.81 -2.05 -4.20
C GLY A 189 -17.63 -1.72 -3.32
#